data_bb40d711f9a03711784becd535b75af1
#
_entry.id   bb40d711f9a03711784becd535b75af1
#
_cell.length_a   1.000
_cell.length_b   1.000
_cell.length_c   1.000
_cell.angle_alpha   90.00
_cell.angle_beta   90.00
_cell.angle_gamma   90.00
#
_symmetry.space_group_name_H-M   'P 1'
#
loop_
_entity.id
_entity.type
_entity.pdbx_description
1 polymer ?
#
loop_
_entity_poly.entity_id
_entity_poly.type
_entity_poly.pdbx_seq_one_letter_code
_entity_poly.pdbx_strand_id
1 'polypeptide(L)'
;EEHYPLKDMNINALCETIMEKAKTNFKPEVEAVLNVPRVNIKTNAEALERILLYLLRNAALHTDNGKITLEFKKRSAHTGQFIITDTGTGIPTEIKGKLFKPFAEIHDLTQGNGLGLPTCSLIAYKLNGTLHLDNEYKKGTRFVLELHDK
;
A
#
# COMPACT_ATOMS: atom_id res chain seq x y z
N GLU A 1 -1.71 -12.16 -20.39
CA GLU A 1 -0.81 -11.32 -19.64
C GLU A 1 -1.34 -9.88 -19.56
N GLU A 2 -1.46 -9.39 -18.34
CA GLU A 2 -2.03 -8.07 -18.14
C GLU A 2 -1.09 -6.97 -18.57
N HIS A 3 -1.67 -5.94 -19.11
CA HIS A 3 -0.96 -4.77 -19.55
C HIS A 3 -1.60 -3.54 -18.91
N TYR A 4 -0.78 -2.74 -18.26
CA TYR A 4 -1.28 -1.56 -17.55
C TYR A 4 -0.80 -0.29 -18.28
N PRO A 5 -1.66 0.31 -19.10
CA PRO A 5 -1.26 1.58 -19.74
C PRO A 5 -1.06 2.67 -18.69
N LEU A 6 -0.02 3.44 -18.87
CA LEU A 6 0.34 4.49 -17.92
C LEU A 6 -0.14 5.84 -18.43
N LYS A 7 -0.74 6.61 -17.53
CA LYS A 7 -1.25 7.94 -17.84
C LYS A 7 -0.88 8.90 -16.73
N ASP A 8 -0.79 10.17 -17.05
CA ASP A 8 -0.61 11.19 -16.02
C ASP A 8 -1.82 11.21 -15.10
N MET A 9 -1.57 11.09 -13.80
CA MET A 9 -2.62 11.05 -12.80
C MET A 9 -2.36 12.06 -11.71
N ASN A 10 -3.40 12.78 -11.30
CA ASN A 10 -3.33 13.61 -10.11
C ASN A 10 -3.37 12.69 -8.90
N ILE A 11 -2.23 12.56 -8.22
CA ILE A 11 -2.07 11.58 -7.16
C ILE A 11 -2.88 11.96 -5.92
N ASN A 12 -2.97 13.24 -5.62
CA ASN A 12 -3.75 13.68 -4.46
C ASN A 12 -5.21 13.26 -4.61
N ALA A 13 -5.82 13.55 -5.77
CA ALA A 13 -7.22 13.22 -5.98
C ALA A 13 -7.45 11.72 -5.97
N LEU A 14 -6.55 10.97 -6.58
CA LEU A 14 -6.67 9.52 -6.62
C LEU A 14 -6.58 8.92 -5.23
N CYS A 15 -5.61 9.39 -4.43
CA CYS A 15 -5.43 8.87 -3.07
C CYS A 15 -6.59 9.26 -2.16
N GLU A 16 -7.20 10.42 -2.38
CA GLU A 16 -8.40 10.78 -1.61
C GLU A 16 -9.52 9.78 -1.86
N THR A 17 -9.72 9.42 -3.12
CA THR A 17 -10.75 8.45 -3.48
C THR A 17 -10.46 7.08 -2.86
N ILE A 18 -9.21 6.65 -2.94
CA ILE A 18 -8.81 5.36 -2.40
C ILE A 18 -8.99 5.33 -0.89
N MET A 19 -8.59 6.41 -0.20
CA MET A 19 -8.73 6.45 1.26
C MET A 19 -10.20 6.42 1.67
N GLU A 20 -11.08 7.11 0.93
CA GLU A 20 -12.50 7.08 1.25
C GLU A 20 -13.06 5.67 1.17
N LYS A 21 -12.61 4.89 0.19
CA LYS A 21 -13.03 3.50 0.09
C LYS A 21 -12.49 2.65 1.24
N ALA A 22 -11.24 2.88 1.60
CA ALA A 22 -10.59 2.10 2.65
C ALA A 22 -11.17 2.38 4.02
N LYS A 23 -11.59 3.62 4.26
CA LYS A 23 -12.10 4.01 5.58
C LYS A 23 -13.31 3.21 6.01
N THR A 24 -14.06 2.66 5.07
CA THR A 24 -15.22 1.84 5.43
C THR A 24 -14.82 0.58 6.21
N ASN A 25 -13.55 0.20 6.14
CA ASN A 25 -13.04 -0.95 6.89
C ASN A 25 -12.34 -0.57 8.18
N PHE A 26 -12.18 0.73 8.44
CA PHE A 26 -11.46 1.18 9.64
C PHE A 26 -12.38 1.09 10.86
N LYS A 27 -11.79 0.74 12.00
CA LYS A 27 -12.52 0.73 13.27
C LYS A 27 -12.74 2.15 13.75
N PRO A 28 -13.75 2.39 14.59
CA PRO A 28 -14.08 3.77 14.98
C PRO A 28 -12.96 4.54 15.65
N GLU A 29 -12.07 3.82 16.36
CA GLU A 29 -10.99 4.48 17.09
C GLU A 29 -9.77 4.73 16.22
N VAL A 30 -9.84 4.43 14.92
CA VAL A 30 -8.68 4.57 14.05
C VAL A 30 -8.84 5.82 13.19
N GLU A 31 -7.83 6.68 13.24
CA GLU A 31 -7.80 7.89 12.45
C GLU A 31 -7.17 7.63 11.09
N ALA A 32 -7.79 8.15 10.03
CA ALA A 32 -7.23 8.07 8.69
C ALA A 32 -6.48 9.36 8.41
N VAL A 33 -5.22 9.25 7.99
CA VAL A 33 -4.38 10.40 7.70
C VAL A 33 -3.90 10.32 6.27
N LEU A 34 -4.13 11.38 5.50
CA LEU A 34 -3.70 11.44 4.11
C LEU A 34 -2.69 12.56 3.98
N ASN A 35 -1.48 12.22 3.54
CA ASN A 35 -0.41 13.19 3.40
C ASN A 35 0.19 13.06 2.01
N VAL A 36 -0.57 13.53 1.02
CA VAL A 36 -0.21 13.38 -0.39
C VAL A 36 -0.30 14.74 -1.06
N PRO A 37 0.82 15.23 -1.61
CA PRO A 37 0.82 16.54 -2.26
C PRO A 37 0.09 16.51 -3.60
N ARG A 38 -0.21 17.67 -4.13
CA ARG A 38 -0.85 17.78 -5.43
C ARG A 38 0.20 17.68 -6.51
N VAL A 39 0.48 16.47 -6.92
CA VAL A 39 1.46 16.20 -7.97
C VAL A 39 0.84 15.20 -8.94
N ASN A 40 1.36 15.20 -10.15
CA ASN A 40 0.98 14.20 -11.14
C ASN A 40 2.14 13.23 -11.32
N ILE A 41 1.79 11.95 -11.46
CA ILE A 41 2.77 10.97 -11.87
C ILE A 41 2.15 10.13 -12.97
N LYS A 42 3.00 9.43 -13.70
CA LYS A 42 2.56 8.54 -14.75
C LYS A 42 2.34 7.16 -14.16
N THR A 43 1.10 6.71 -14.14
CA THR A 43 0.78 5.43 -13.55
C THR A 43 -0.56 4.92 -14.10
N ASN A 44 -1.02 3.80 -13.57
CA ASN A 44 -2.31 3.24 -13.90
C ASN A 44 -3.20 3.30 -12.67
N ALA A 45 -4.31 4.02 -12.76
CA ALA A 45 -5.17 4.27 -11.60
C ALA A 45 -5.74 2.99 -11.02
N GLU A 46 -6.23 2.09 -11.88
CA GLU A 46 -6.85 0.84 -11.39
C GLU A 46 -5.84 -0.04 -10.68
N ALA A 47 -4.67 -0.21 -11.28
CA ALA A 47 -3.65 -1.06 -10.69
C ALA A 47 -3.14 -0.48 -9.39
N LEU A 48 -2.93 0.83 -9.36
CA LEU A 48 -2.47 1.50 -8.15
C LEU A 48 -3.52 1.38 -7.05
N GLU A 49 -4.80 1.55 -7.39
CA GLU A 49 -5.85 1.41 -6.40
C GLU A 49 -5.87 0.01 -5.81
N ARG A 50 -5.70 -1.02 -6.63
CA ARG A 50 -5.69 -2.40 -6.12
C ARG A 50 -4.63 -2.59 -5.06
N ILE A 51 -3.43 -2.08 -5.30
CA ILE A 51 -2.34 -2.22 -4.33
C ILE A 51 -2.63 -1.42 -3.07
N LEU A 52 -2.92 -0.14 -3.22
CA LEU A 52 -3.08 0.74 -2.06
C LEU A 52 -4.28 0.34 -1.22
N LEU A 53 -5.37 -0.02 -1.87
CA LEU A 53 -6.57 -0.43 -1.15
C LEU A 53 -6.33 -1.69 -0.35
N TYR A 54 -5.61 -2.65 -0.94
CA TYR A 54 -5.27 -3.87 -0.21
C TYR A 54 -4.43 -3.54 1.03
N LEU A 55 -3.41 -2.70 0.86
CA LEU A 55 -2.52 -2.36 1.97
C LEU A 55 -3.26 -1.60 3.07
N LEU A 56 -4.15 -0.69 2.69
CA LEU A 56 -4.91 0.07 3.68
C LEU A 56 -5.89 -0.83 4.42
N ARG A 57 -6.55 -1.74 3.73
CA ARG A 57 -7.47 -2.67 4.38
C ARG A 57 -6.73 -3.65 5.28
N ASN A 58 -5.55 -4.05 4.86
CA ASN A 58 -4.72 -4.92 5.68
C ASN A 58 -4.30 -4.19 6.96
N ALA A 59 -3.93 -2.91 6.82
CA ALA A 59 -3.60 -2.11 8.00
C ALA A 59 -4.81 -2.03 8.95
N ALA A 60 -6.02 -1.91 8.39
CA ALA A 60 -7.22 -1.84 9.21
C ALA A 60 -7.45 -3.11 10.02
N LEU A 61 -7.09 -4.26 9.47
CA LEU A 61 -7.24 -5.53 10.19
C LEU A 61 -6.39 -5.57 11.46
N HIS A 62 -5.25 -4.90 11.44
CA HIS A 62 -4.28 -5.00 12.52
C HIS A 62 -4.19 -3.76 13.39
N THR A 63 -5.08 -2.79 13.17
CA THR A 63 -5.08 -1.56 13.94
C THR A 63 -6.45 -1.39 14.59
N ASP A 64 -6.50 -1.53 15.91
CA ASP A 64 -7.73 -1.35 16.66
C ASP A 64 -7.92 0.09 17.11
N ASN A 65 -6.80 0.78 17.33
CA ASN A 65 -6.78 2.08 17.94
C ASN A 65 -5.51 2.76 17.46
N GLY A 66 -5.60 4.01 17.04
CA GLY A 66 -4.44 4.73 16.57
C GLY A 66 -4.69 5.34 15.21
N LYS A 67 -3.76 5.17 14.29
CA LYS A 67 -3.94 5.79 12.98
C LYS A 67 -3.32 4.98 11.86
N ILE A 68 -3.85 5.21 10.66
CA ILE A 68 -3.34 4.64 9.42
C ILE A 68 -3.09 5.80 8.48
N THR A 69 -1.85 5.91 8.00
CA THR A 69 -1.40 7.04 7.20
C THR A 69 -1.03 6.58 5.80
N LEU A 70 -1.49 7.31 4.80
CA LEU A 70 -1.06 7.14 3.42
C LEU A 70 -0.31 8.39 3.00
N GLU A 71 0.96 8.22 2.64
CA GLU A 71 1.83 9.31 2.23
C GLU A 71 2.36 9.08 0.84
N PHE A 72 2.72 10.17 0.17
CA PHE A 72 3.50 10.09 -1.06
C PHE A 72 4.69 11.03 -0.96
N LYS A 73 5.87 10.52 -1.31
CA LYS A 73 7.10 11.31 -1.31
C LYS A 73 7.81 11.15 -2.64
N LYS A 74 8.18 12.27 -3.24
CA LYS A 74 8.97 12.28 -4.45
C LYS A 74 10.43 12.16 -4.06
N ARG A 75 11.11 11.10 -4.48
CA ARG A 75 12.48 10.86 -4.07
C ARG A 75 13.51 11.41 -5.07
N SER A 76 13.11 11.47 -6.34
CA SER A 76 13.97 12.00 -7.38
C SER A 76 13.08 12.41 -8.54
N ALA A 77 13.68 12.82 -9.65
CA ALA A 77 12.91 13.24 -10.82
C ALA A 77 11.99 12.13 -11.33
N HIS A 78 12.41 10.88 -11.15
CA HIS A 78 11.67 9.74 -11.73
C HIS A 78 11.28 8.68 -10.73
N THR A 79 11.38 8.96 -9.43
CA THR A 79 11.08 7.97 -8.40
C THR A 79 10.17 8.58 -7.35
N GLY A 80 9.04 7.92 -7.10
CA GLY A 80 8.13 8.32 -6.04
C GLY A 80 7.79 7.13 -5.16
N GLN A 81 7.41 7.41 -3.93
CA GLN A 81 7.07 6.36 -2.97
C GLN A 81 5.72 6.63 -2.33
N PHE A 82 4.87 5.61 -2.33
CA PHE A 82 3.66 5.60 -1.52
C PHE A 82 3.98 4.82 -0.26
N ILE A 83 3.68 5.41 0.89
CA ILE A 83 4.04 4.83 2.18
C ILE A 83 2.78 4.67 3.01
N ILE A 84 2.48 3.43 3.40
CA ILE A 84 1.33 3.12 4.23
C ILE A 84 1.84 2.69 5.60
N THR A 85 1.52 3.48 6.61
CA THR A 85 1.99 3.25 7.98
C THR A 85 0.78 3.07 8.89
N ASP A 86 0.82 2.02 9.72
CA ASP A 86 -0.19 1.88 10.76
C ASP A 86 0.50 1.76 12.12
N THR A 87 -0.26 2.03 13.16
CA THR A 87 0.22 1.93 14.54
C THR A 87 -0.29 0.67 15.21
N GLY A 88 -0.59 -0.36 14.42
CA GLY A 88 -1.13 -1.60 14.93
C GLY A 88 -0.10 -2.52 15.56
N THR A 89 -0.40 -3.80 15.56
CA THR A 89 0.42 -4.77 16.26
C THR A 89 1.74 -5.08 15.58
N GLY A 90 1.88 -4.73 14.31
CA GLY A 90 3.08 -5.08 13.57
C GLY A 90 3.00 -6.51 13.07
N ILE A 91 4.07 -6.93 12.40
CA ILE A 91 4.13 -8.27 11.82
C ILE A 91 5.19 -9.05 12.57
N PRO A 92 4.86 -10.26 13.05
CA PRO A 92 5.86 -11.07 13.77
C PRO A 92 7.09 -11.32 12.91
N THR A 93 8.24 -11.31 13.55
CA THR A 93 9.51 -11.48 12.84
C THR A 93 9.56 -12.79 12.07
N GLU A 94 8.97 -13.84 12.62
CA GLU A 94 9.05 -15.16 11.99
C GLU A 94 8.27 -15.25 10.69
N ILE A 95 7.34 -14.35 10.41
CA ILE A 95 6.64 -14.37 9.12
C ILE A 95 7.10 -13.29 8.18
N LYS A 96 7.94 -12.35 8.61
CA LYS A 96 8.37 -11.27 7.71
C LYS A 96 9.04 -11.78 6.45
N GLY A 97 9.83 -12.83 6.56
CA GLY A 97 10.53 -13.38 5.41
C GLY A 97 9.65 -14.12 4.44
N LYS A 98 8.39 -14.36 4.81
CA LYS A 98 7.46 -15.12 3.98
C LYS A 98 6.38 -14.27 3.32
N LEU A 99 6.32 -12.98 3.65
CA LEU A 99 5.19 -12.13 3.27
C LEU A 99 4.92 -12.09 1.77
N PHE A 100 5.98 -12.08 0.98
CA PHE A 100 5.86 -11.90 -0.46
C PHE A 100 6.01 -13.20 -1.25
N LYS A 101 6.12 -14.33 -0.55
CA LYS A 101 6.28 -15.61 -1.22
C LYS A 101 4.91 -16.16 -1.61
N PRO A 102 4.78 -16.67 -2.83
CA PRO A 102 3.52 -17.31 -3.24
C PRO A 102 3.25 -18.51 -2.33
N PHE A 103 1.96 -18.72 -2.06
CA PHE A 103 1.50 -19.86 -1.26
C PHE A 103 2.00 -19.87 0.17
N ALA A 104 2.47 -18.73 0.67
CA ALA A 104 2.84 -18.64 2.07
C ALA A 104 1.57 -18.76 2.92
N GLU A 105 1.71 -19.40 4.08
CA GLU A 105 0.57 -19.58 4.97
C GLU A 105 0.45 -18.41 5.93
N ILE A 106 0.02 -17.28 5.39
CA ILE A 106 -0.17 -16.07 6.18
C ILE A 106 -1.64 -15.70 6.05
N HIS A 107 -2.45 -16.34 6.86
CA HIS A 107 -3.89 -16.25 6.71
C HIS A 107 -4.46 -14.92 7.18
N ASP A 108 -3.83 -14.34 8.16
CA ASP A 108 -4.37 -13.18 8.83
C ASP A 108 -4.08 -11.86 8.13
N LEU A 109 -3.30 -11.88 7.06
CA LEU A 109 -3.00 -10.66 6.33
C LEU A 109 -3.95 -10.43 5.16
N THR A 110 -4.83 -11.38 4.90
CA THR A 110 -5.79 -11.21 3.83
C THR A 110 -7.03 -12.02 4.17
N GLN A 111 -8.15 -11.62 3.62
CA GLN A 111 -9.42 -12.24 3.94
C GLN A 111 -9.95 -13.07 2.78
N GLY A 112 -9.07 -13.74 2.09
CA GLY A 112 -9.47 -14.74 1.12
C GLY A 112 -10.16 -14.22 -0.12
N ASN A 113 -9.82 -13.05 -0.56
CA ASN A 113 -10.43 -12.48 -1.75
C ASN A 113 -9.56 -12.66 -3.00
N GLY A 114 -8.57 -13.53 -2.94
CA GLY A 114 -7.71 -13.79 -4.08
C GLY A 114 -6.58 -12.80 -4.25
N LEU A 115 -6.54 -11.75 -3.45
CA LEU A 115 -5.43 -10.81 -3.44
C LEU A 115 -4.55 -11.09 -2.24
N GLY A 116 -3.28 -10.83 -2.38
CA GLY A 116 -2.34 -10.94 -1.29
C GLY A 116 -1.11 -10.15 -1.63
N LEU A 117 -0.16 -10.12 -0.72
CA LEU A 117 1.07 -9.37 -0.96
C LEU A 117 1.83 -9.85 -2.20
N PRO A 118 1.93 -11.16 -2.47
CA PRO A 118 2.58 -11.58 -3.71
C PRO A 118 1.90 -11.02 -4.96
N THR A 119 0.58 -10.98 -4.98
CA THR A 119 -0.14 -10.41 -6.11
C THR A 119 0.11 -8.92 -6.23
N CYS A 120 0.09 -8.20 -5.10
CA CYS A 120 0.37 -6.77 -5.10
C CYS A 120 1.80 -6.49 -5.58
N SER A 121 2.74 -7.33 -5.17
CA SER A 121 4.12 -7.18 -5.60
C SER A 121 4.26 -7.36 -7.11
N LEU A 122 3.51 -8.31 -7.67
CA LEU A 122 3.51 -8.53 -9.11
C LEU A 122 2.91 -7.33 -9.85
N ILE A 123 1.82 -6.80 -9.35
CA ILE A 123 1.21 -5.61 -9.95
C ILE A 123 2.18 -4.43 -9.89
N ALA A 124 2.85 -4.27 -8.75
CA ALA A 124 3.84 -3.20 -8.61
C ALA A 124 4.94 -3.33 -9.66
N TYR A 125 5.42 -4.56 -9.87
CA TYR A 125 6.43 -4.80 -10.89
C TYR A 125 5.94 -4.35 -12.27
N LYS A 126 4.69 -4.63 -12.58
CA LYS A 126 4.13 -4.25 -13.87
C LYS A 126 3.92 -2.74 -14.01
N LEU A 127 3.96 -2.02 -12.89
CA LEU A 127 3.91 -0.56 -12.87
C LEU A 127 5.32 0.05 -12.81
N ASN A 128 6.35 -0.75 -13.05
CA ASN A 128 7.75 -0.32 -12.93
C ASN A 128 8.10 0.03 -11.50
N GLY A 129 7.66 -0.79 -10.56
CA GLY A 129 7.92 -0.51 -9.17
C GLY A 129 8.18 -1.75 -8.35
N THR A 130 8.36 -1.52 -7.07
CA THR A 130 8.57 -2.58 -6.09
C THR A 130 7.76 -2.29 -4.85
N LEU A 131 7.40 -3.34 -4.14
CA LEU A 131 6.67 -3.24 -2.89
C LEU A 131 7.48 -3.96 -1.82
N HIS A 132 7.74 -3.29 -0.71
CA HIS A 132 8.51 -3.92 0.35
C HIS A 132 8.04 -3.43 1.73
N LEU A 133 8.40 -4.20 2.73
CA LEU A 133 8.13 -3.90 4.13
C LEU A 133 9.32 -3.15 4.71
N ASP A 134 9.05 -2.05 5.41
CA ASP A 134 10.11 -1.29 6.07
C ASP A 134 10.41 -1.96 7.40
N ASN A 135 11.50 -2.73 7.45
CA ASN A 135 11.89 -3.48 8.64
C ASN A 135 12.44 -2.59 9.75
N GLU A 136 12.75 -1.34 9.44
CA GLU A 136 13.27 -0.41 10.45
C GLU A 136 12.15 0.20 11.28
N TYR A 137 10.93 0.16 10.79
CA TYR A 137 9.80 0.73 11.52
C TYR A 137 9.30 -0.26 12.55
N LYS A 138 9.24 0.15 13.82
CA LYS A 138 8.94 -0.76 14.94
C LYS A 138 7.65 -0.44 15.69
N LYS A 139 6.95 0.63 15.31
CA LYS A 139 5.76 1.07 16.06
C LYS A 139 4.46 0.58 15.43
N GLY A 140 4.55 -0.38 14.56
CA GLY A 140 3.43 -0.93 13.82
C GLY A 140 3.96 -1.53 12.54
N THR A 141 3.29 -1.23 11.42
CA THR A 141 3.70 -1.76 10.13
C THR A 141 3.82 -0.63 9.12
N ARG A 142 4.83 -0.69 8.28
CA ARG A 142 5.01 0.28 7.21
C ARG A 142 5.38 -0.43 5.93
N PHE A 143 4.53 -0.27 4.92
CA PHE A 143 4.81 -0.76 3.57
C PHE A 143 5.17 0.40 2.67
N VAL A 144 6.10 0.15 1.75
CA VAL A 144 6.56 1.15 0.80
C VAL A 144 6.37 0.61 -0.61
N LEU A 145 5.60 1.35 -1.40
CA LEU A 145 5.44 1.06 -2.83
C LEU A 145 6.24 2.10 -3.57
N GLU A 146 7.31 1.69 -4.22
CA GLU A 146 8.17 2.60 -4.96
C GLU A 146 7.91 2.44 -6.44
N LEU A 147 7.64 3.55 -7.11
CA LEU A 147 7.38 3.56 -8.54
C LEU A 147 8.44 4.38 -9.25
N HIS A 148 8.84 3.90 -10.40
CA HIS A 148 9.83 4.57 -11.23
C HIS A 148 9.20 4.99 -12.54
N ASP A 149 9.39 6.24 -12.86
CA ASP A 149 8.87 6.85 -14.07
C ASP A 149 10.03 7.09 -15.01
N LYS A 150 10.04 6.42 -16.14
CA LYS A 150 11.14 6.58 -17.09
C LYS A 150 10.73 7.38 -18.29
#